data_c48c708c83e3adec89bedb5075215a89
#
_entry.id   c48c708c83e3adec89bedb5075215a89
#
_cell.length_a   1.000
_cell.length_b   1.000
_cell.length_c   1.000
_cell.angle_alpha   90.00
_cell.angle_beta   90.00
_cell.angle_gamma   90.00
#
_symmetry.space_group_name_H-M   'P 1'
#
loop_
_entity.id
_entity.type
_entity.pdbx_description
1 polymer ?
#
loop_
_entity_poly.entity_id
_entity_poly.type
_entity_poly.pdbx_seq_one_letter_code
_entity_poly.pdbx_strand_id
1 'polypeptide(L)'
;MKILIKNGKLVDPANGVDAFYDVLIDGDKVADVAQDIDPEVLGEGDRLIDAFGKVVMPGFIDLHVHLREPGFEYKEDIATGSMAAAAGGYTFVNLMPNTKPVCSSAAQAMMVEQKAAEVGLCDVNQTVSITENFDGVSIDHLKTLPAGVKFITEDGHGVQDNATMARAFAICTQKDITVMSHAEDMEISPWDYRLAEDIETVRNCWLSEYYQTKLHMCHVSTRGALDAIQMAKLHGAPVTCEVTPHHLWFTNDTCDYRVNPPIRTADDVQALVDGIRSGIVDAIATDHAPHSEEDKLKGMAGMVGSETAFGVCYTKLCKQEDLPLEVLVHLMSTRPAEILGLAKGQLEPGYDADLVLVDLDTPYSVDKDKLHSKSHNTPFDGAQLYGKVCATIKGGKLTYQAEE
;
A
#
# COMPACT_ATOMS: atom_id res chain seq x y z
N MET A 1 16.49 -24.51 0.30
CA MET A 1 16.96 -24.03 1.63
C MET A 1 15.72 -23.82 2.45
N LYS A 2 15.71 -24.45 3.62
CA LYS A 2 14.58 -24.27 4.55
C LYS A 2 14.89 -23.15 5.55
N ILE A 3 13.83 -22.50 6.02
CA ILE A 3 13.87 -21.59 7.15
C ILE A 3 12.77 -22.02 8.11
N LEU A 4 13.13 -22.23 9.36
CA LEU A 4 12.18 -22.47 10.44
C LEU A 4 12.14 -21.26 11.35
N ILE A 5 10.96 -20.66 11.51
CA ILE A 5 10.71 -19.54 12.40
C ILE A 5 10.01 -20.10 13.63
N LYS A 6 10.62 -19.94 14.82
CA LYS A 6 10.13 -20.50 16.07
C LYS A 6 9.84 -19.45 17.13
N ASN A 7 9.02 -19.83 18.09
CA ASN A 7 8.74 -19.08 19.32
C ASN A 7 8.01 -17.73 19.11
N GLY A 8 7.63 -17.39 17.89
CA GLY A 8 6.87 -16.17 17.62
C GLY A 8 5.37 -16.34 17.83
N LYS A 9 4.69 -15.25 18.13
CA LYS A 9 3.23 -15.21 18.05
C LYS A 9 2.83 -14.98 16.60
N LEU A 10 2.12 -15.92 15.99
CA LEU A 10 1.59 -15.76 14.63
C LEU A 10 0.24 -15.03 14.69
N VAL A 11 0.12 -13.96 13.89
CA VAL A 11 -1.15 -13.26 13.64
C VAL A 11 -1.43 -13.31 12.14
N ASP A 12 -2.39 -14.15 11.76
CA ASP A 12 -2.82 -14.36 10.37
C ASP A 12 -4.34 -14.34 10.28
N PRO A 13 -4.94 -13.18 9.96
CA PRO A 13 -6.39 -13.02 9.92
C PRO A 13 -7.09 -13.89 8.89
N ALA A 14 -6.43 -14.16 7.75
CA ALA A 14 -6.99 -15.00 6.69
C ALA A 14 -7.28 -16.43 7.16
N ASN A 15 -6.42 -16.95 8.04
CA ASN A 15 -6.53 -18.29 8.62
C ASN A 15 -7.13 -18.28 10.05
N GLY A 16 -7.52 -17.13 10.57
CA GLY A 16 -8.08 -16.98 11.91
C GLY A 16 -7.09 -17.34 13.02
N VAL A 17 -5.79 -17.13 12.81
CA VAL A 17 -4.72 -17.47 13.76
C VAL A 17 -4.28 -16.22 14.52
N ASP A 18 -4.33 -16.29 15.86
CA ASP A 18 -3.72 -15.34 16.79
C ASP A 18 -3.14 -16.14 18.00
N ALA A 19 -2.03 -16.85 17.76
CA ALA A 19 -1.46 -17.78 18.74
C ALA A 19 0.03 -18.07 18.44
N PHE A 20 0.69 -18.78 19.35
CA PHE A 20 2.06 -19.24 19.13
C PHE A 20 2.07 -20.41 18.15
N TYR A 21 2.63 -20.17 16.97
CA TYR A 21 2.85 -21.15 15.91
C TYR A 21 4.23 -20.94 15.30
N ASP A 22 4.85 -22.05 14.94
CA ASP A 22 6.08 -22.04 14.14
C ASP A 22 5.72 -22.06 12.65
N VAL A 23 6.57 -21.45 11.83
CA VAL A 23 6.40 -21.42 10.37
C VAL A 23 7.62 -22.07 9.72
N LEU A 24 7.40 -23.13 8.97
CA LEU A 24 8.42 -23.76 8.15
C LEU A 24 8.30 -23.28 6.70
N ILE A 25 9.39 -22.79 6.17
CA ILE A 25 9.54 -22.38 4.77
C ILE A 25 10.42 -23.41 4.06
N ASP A 26 10.06 -23.82 2.85
CA ASP A 26 10.91 -24.61 1.96
C ASP A 26 10.97 -23.98 0.57
N GLY A 27 12.15 -23.51 0.19
CA GLY A 27 12.33 -22.72 -1.01
C GLY A 27 11.61 -21.37 -0.92
N ASP A 28 10.66 -21.12 -1.82
CA ASP A 28 9.87 -19.90 -1.90
C ASP A 28 8.46 -20.03 -1.29
N LYS A 29 8.13 -21.20 -0.70
CA LYS A 29 6.79 -21.51 -0.19
C LYS A 29 6.76 -21.76 1.30
N VAL A 30 5.63 -21.43 1.91
CA VAL A 30 5.27 -21.95 3.24
C VAL A 30 5.06 -23.44 3.12
N ALA A 31 5.82 -24.23 3.89
CA ALA A 31 5.75 -25.68 3.88
C ALA A 31 4.84 -26.22 4.99
N ASP A 32 4.89 -25.61 6.18
CA ASP A 32 4.06 -25.99 7.32
C ASP A 32 3.86 -24.82 8.30
N VAL A 33 2.72 -24.82 8.99
CA VAL A 33 2.41 -23.89 10.07
C VAL A 33 1.79 -24.70 11.20
N ALA A 34 2.54 -24.93 12.26
CA ALA A 34 2.12 -25.81 13.36
C ALA A 34 2.70 -25.34 14.71
N GLN A 35 2.09 -25.81 15.79
CA GLN A 35 2.67 -25.64 17.12
C GLN A 35 3.86 -26.59 17.28
N ASP A 36 5.01 -26.05 17.65
CA ASP A 36 6.22 -26.80 18.00
C ASP A 36 6.74 -27.74 16.88
N ILE A 37 7.15 -27.14 15.76
CA ILE A 37 7.83 -27.86 14.66
C ILE A 37 9.24 -28.28 15.16
N ASP A 38 9.58 -29.58 15.04
CA ASP A 38 10.87 -30.10 15.47
C ASP A 38 12.00 -29.49 14.61
N PRO A 39 13.03 -28.86 15.23
CA PRO A 39 14.17 -28.33 14.50
C PRO A 39 14.98 -29.38 13.70
N GLU A 40 14.81 -30.67 13.98
CA GLU A 40 15.45 -31.77 13.21
C GLU A 40 14.99 -31.81 11.73
N VAL A 41 13.91 -31.08 11.36
CA VAL A 41 13.49 -30.90 9.95
C VAL A 41 14.52 -30.11 9.12
N LEU A 42 15.43 -29.36 9.80
CA LEU A 42 16.47 -28.56 9.17
C LEU A 42 17.72 -29.43 8.90
N GLY A 43 18.32 -29.22 7.73
CA GLY A 43 19.57 -29.82 7.30
C GLY A 43 20.73 -28.82 7.28
N GLU A 44 21.85 -29.29 6.75
CA GLU A 44 23.03 -28.41 6.56
C GLU A 44 22.73 -27.26 5.58
N GLY A 45 22.97 -26.04 6.00
CA GLY A 45 22.72 -24.83 5.19
C GLY A 45 21.31 -24.23 5.36
N ASP A 46 20.41 -24.90 6.10
CA ASP A 46 19.11 -24.34 6.49
C ASP A 46 19.24 -23.36 7.67
N ARG A 47 18.19 -22.59 7.93
CA ARG A 47 18.22 -21.53 8.96
C ARG A 47 17.14 -21.74 10.00
N LEU A 48 17.48 -21.50 11.25
CA LEU A 48 16.55 -21.30 12.35
C LEU A 48 16.52 -19.80 12.69
N ILE A 49 15.32 -19.22 12.73
CA ILE A 49 15.08 -17.85 13.19
C ILE A 49 14.29 -17.95 14.50
N ASP A 50 14.86 -17.44 15.58
CA ASP A 50 14.17 -17.33 16.86
C ASP A 50 13.37 -16.01 16.88
N ALA A 51 12.04 -16.11 16.85
CA ALA A 51 11.10 -15.01 16.92
C ALA A 51 10.57 -14.76 18.35
N PHE A 52 11.30 -15.20 19.37
CA PHE A 52 10.90 -14.98 20.76
C PHE A 52 10.68 -13.49 21.06
N GLY A 53 9.50 -13.16 21.62
CA GLY A 53 9.09 -11.77 21.88
C GLY A 53 8.72 -10.98 20.64
N LYS A 54 8.60 -11.62 19.46
CA LYS A 54 8.17 -10.98 18.22
C LYS A 54 6.83 -11.54 17.74
N VAL A 55 6.16 -10.76 16.90
CA VAL A 55 4.97 -11.20 16.18
C VAL A 55 5.35 -11.48 14.73
N VAL A 56 4.90 -12.62 14.23
CA VAL A 56 5.02 -13.05 12.83
C VAL A 56 3.70 -12.77 12.14
N MET A 57 3.74 -12.13 11.00
CA MET A 57 2.56 -11.79 10.20
C MET A 57 2.82 -12.05 8.72
N PRO A 58 1.78 -12.24 7.88
CA PRO A 58 1.93 -12.20 6.43
C PRO A 58 2.60 -10.90 6.01
N GLY A 59 3.47 -10.95 5.00
CA GLY A 59 4.15 -9.77 4.45
C GLY A 59 3.16 -8.70 4.02
N PHE A 60 3.48 -7.44 4.28
CA PHE A 60 2.60 -6.33 3.93
C PHE A 60 2.57 -6.10 2.42
N ILE A 61 1.46 -5.58 1.94
CA ILE A 61 1.18 -5.27 0.54
C ILE A 61 0.70 -3.83 0.45
N ASP A 62 1.41 -3.01 -0.32
CA ASP A 62 1.09 -1.59 -0.50
C ASP A 62 0.41 -1.36 -1.85
N LEU A 63 -0.79 -0.80 -1.82
CA LEU A 63 -1.56 -0.55 -3.03
C LEU A 63 -1.17 0.75 -3.75
N HIS A 64 -0.35 1.62 -3.12
CA HIS A 64 -0.11 2.96 -3.63
C HIS A 64 1.30 3.46 -3.29
N VAL A 65 2.22 3.37 -4.27
CA VAL A 65 3.63 3.74 -4.09
C VAL A 65 4.19 4.43 -5.34
N HIS A 66 5.10 5.40 -5.14
CA HIS A 66 5.80 6.10 -6.22
C HIS A 66 7.30 5.82 -6.16
N LEU A 67 7.82 4.90 -6.96
CA LEU A 67 9.27 4.65 -7.02
C LEU A 67 10.00 5.56 -8.02
N ARG A 68 9.28 6.50 -8.64
CA ARG A 68 9.83 7.61 -9.44
C ARG A 68 10.61 7.22 -10.68
N GLU A 69 10.96 5.98 -10.86
CA GLU A 69 11.69 5.48 -12.02
C GLU A 69 10.71 4.84 -13.04
N PRO A 70 10.87 5.16 -14.34
CA PRO A 70 11.93 5.98 -14.95
C PRO A 70 11.70 7.50 -14.85
N GLY A 71 12.81 8.26 -14.90
CA GLY A 71 12.84 9.68 -15.21
C GLY A 71 12.95 10.65 -14.03
N PHE A 72 12.78 10.16 -12.79
CA PHE A 72 12.93 10.95 -11.58
C PHE A 72 13.79 10.23 -10.53
N GLU A 73 14.78 9.45 -10.98
CA GLU A 73 15.66 8.61 -10.15
C GLU A 73 16.47 9.42 -9.13
N TYR A 74 16.52 10.75 -9.27
CA TYR A 74 17.12 11.63 -8.27
C TYR A 74 16.29 11.74 -6.99
N LYS A 75 14.98 11.45 -7.05
CA LYS A 75 14.08 11.43 -5.89
C LYS A 75 14.03 10.05 -5.24
N GLU A 76 13.90 9.03 -6.09
CA GLU A 76 13.81 7.62 -5.71
C GLU A 76 14.08 6.76 -6.94
N ASP A 77 14.52 5.53 -6.74
CA ASP A 77 14.59 4.51 -7.78
C ASP A 77 14.04 3.17 -7.29
N ILE A 78 13.91 2.22 -8.19
CA ILE A 78 13.35 0.90 -7.88
C ILE A 78 14.17 0.19 -6.79
N ALA A 79 15.49 0.34 -6.76
CA ALA A 79 16.34 -0.36 -5.81
C ALA A 79 16.18 0.22 -4.39
N THR A 80 16.30 1.54 -4.24
CA THR A 80 16.20 2.21 -2.93
C THR A 80 14.76 2.18 -2.41
N GLY A 81 13.76 2.38 -3.26
CA GLY A 81 12.37 2.29 -2.85
C GLY A 81 11.93 0.85 -2.51
N SER A 82 12.46 -0.17 -3.23
CA SER A 82 12.22 -1.56 -2.83
C SER A 82 12.89 -1.91 -1.50
N MET A 83 14.05 -1.31 -1.19
CA MET A 83 14.68 -1.47 0.13
C MET A 83 13.86 -0.79 1.23
N ALA A 84 13.34 0.41 0.98
CA ALA A 84 12.44 1.10 1.90
C ALA A 84 11.15 0.28 2.15
N ALA A 85 10.58 -0.30 1.09
CA ALA A 85 9.44 -1.21 1.22
C ALA A 85 9.79 -2.43 2.07
N ALA A 86 10.90 -3.12 1.79
CA ALA A 86 11.34 -4.27 2.57
C ALA A 86 11.61 -3.90 4.04
N ALA A 87 12.22 -2.74 4.32
CA ALA A 87 12.45 -2.24 5.68
C ALA A 87 11.13 -1.90 6.41
N GLY A 88 10.09 -1.54 5.67
CA GLY A 88 8.74 -1.33 6.17
C GLY A 88 7.90 -2.61 6.34
N GLY A 89 8.44 -3.79 5.99
CA GLY A 89 7.72 -5.07 6.08
C GLY A 89 6.94 -5.46 4.81
N TYR A 90 7.04 -4.67 3.75
CA TYR A 90 6.34 -4.91 2.50
C TYR A 90 7.07 -5.93 1.63
N THR A 91 6.31 -6.89 1.12
CA THR A 91 6.79 -7.91 0.17
C THR A 91 6.24 -7.67 -1.24
N PHE A 92 5.25 -6.81 -1.36
CA PHE A 92 4.62 -6.42 -2.63
C PHE A 92 4.21 -4.95 -2.61
N VAL A 93 4.45 -4.23 -3.71
CA VAL A 93 4.01 -2.83 -3.89
C VAL A 93 3.38 -2.62 -5.27
N ASN A 94 2.34 -1.79 -5.32
CA ASN A 94 1.65 -1.39 -6.55
C ASN A 94 2.06 0.04 -6.91
N LEU A 95 2.70 0.21 -8.08
CA LEU A 95 3.31 1.48 -8.48
C LEU A 95 2.37 2.34 -9.31
N MET A 96 2.37 3.64 -9.01
CA MET A 96 1.66 4.65 -9.78
C MET A 96 2.40 5.00 -11.08
N PRO A 97 1.69 5.39 -12.17
CA PRO A 97 2.27 5.54 -13.50
C PRO A 97 2.88 6.92 -13.78
N ASN A 98 2.91 7.83 -12.79
CA ASN A 98 3.35 9.22 -12.93
C ASN A 98 4.88 9.39 -13.00
N THR A 99 5.47 8.65 -13.90
CA THR A 99 6.90 8.62 -14.24
C THR A 99 7.22 9.48 -15.48
N LYS A 100 8.45 9.50 -15.96
CA LYS A 100 8.84 10.22 -17.18
C LYS A 100 9.70 9.32 -18.09
N PRO A 101 9.13 8.82 -19.20
CA PRO A 101 7.75 9.03 -19.65
C PRO A 101 6.70 8.44 -18.67
N VAL A 102 5.46 8.96 -18.77
CA VAL A 102 4.31 8.36 -18.06
C VAL A 102 4.13 6.92 -18.53
N CYS A 103 3.87 6.01 -17.60
CA CYS A 103 3.62 4.62 -17.94
C CYS A 103 2.22 4.47 -18.56
N SER A 104 2.14 4.55 -19.90
CA SER A 104 0.88 4.47 -20.66
C SER A 104 0.76 3.18 -21.48
N SER A 105 1.64 2.20 -21.27
CA SER A 105 1.61 0.94 -22.01
C SER A 105 2.06 -0.26 -21.19
N ALA A 106 1.57 -1.44 -21.55
CA ALA A 106 2.00 -2.68 -20.92
C ALA A 106 3.50 -2.94 -21.09
N ALA A 107 4.11 -2.51 -22.20
CA ALA A 107 5.55 -2.68 -22.43
C ALA A 107 6.39 -1.88 -21.43
N GLN A 108 5.97 -0.64 -21.13
CA GLN A 108 6.62 0.18 -20.09
C GLN A 108 6.43 -0.44 -18.70
N ALA A 109 5.21 -0.92 -18.37
CA ALA A 109 4.95 -1.59 -17.11
C ALA A 109 5.86 -2.83 -16.92
N MET A 110 5.96 -3.70 -17.93
CA MET A 110 6.81 -4.87 -17.89
C MET A 110 8.29 -4.54 -17.68
N MET A 111 8.79 -3.43 -18.24
CA MET A 111 10.18 -3.01 -18.03
C MET A 111 10.45 -2.65 -16.57
N VAL A 112 9.53 -1.97 -15.92
CA VAL A 112 9.63 -1.61 -14.50
C VAL A 112 9.56 -2.87 -13.62
N GLU A 113 8.59 -3.75 -13.88
CA GLU A 113 8.41 -5.00 -13.15
C GLU A 113 9.62 -5.94 -13.29
N GLN A 114 10.20 -6.03 -14.52
CA GLN A 114 11.40 -6.80 -14.73
C GLN A 114 12.59 -6.25 -13.94
N LYS A 115 12.79 -4.93 -13.93
CA LYS A 115 13.85 -4.31 -13.14
C LYS A 115 13.67 -4.55 -11.65
N ALA A 116 12.44 -4.48 -11.13
CA ALA A 116 12.14 -4.79 -9.74
C ALA A 116 12.43 -6.27 -9.41
N ALA A 117 12.10 -7.18 -10.31
CA ALA A 117 12.42 -8.60 -10.16
C ALA A 117 13.93 -8.87 -10.13
N GLU A 118 14.73 -8.12 -10.91
CA GLU A 118 16.21 -8.18 -10.87
C GLU A 118 16.78 -7.69 -9.54
N VAL A 119 16.17 -6.63 -8.94
CA VAL A 119 16.49 -6.14 -7.58
C VAL A 119 16.11 -7.19 -6.53
N GLY A 120 14.93 -7.81 -6.65
CA GLY A 120 14.52 -8.97 -5.89
C GLY A 120 14.14 -8.73 -4.43
N LEU A 121 14.02 -7.48 -3.98
CA LEU A 121 13.69 -7.12 -2.59
C LEU A 121 12.20 -7.12 -2.30
N CYS A 122 11.41 -6.72 -3.29
CA CYS A 122 9.95 -6.61 -3.20
C CYS A 122 9.35 -6.99 -4.57
N ASP A 123 8.18 -7.61 -4.61
CA ASP A 123 7.45 -7.79 -5.86
C ASP A 123 6.74 -6.49 -6.23
N VAL A 124 6.60 -6.25 -7.52
CA VAL A 124 6.06 -5.00 -8.04
C VAL A 124 5.00 -5.29 -9.09
N ASN A 125 3.87 -4.61 -9.00
CA ASN A 125 2.94 -4.39 -10.11
C ASN A 125 3.03 -2.92 -10.54
N GLN A 126 3.14 -2.66 -11.84
CA GLN A 126 3.13 -1.31 -12.38
C GLN A 126 1.79 -1.01 -13.02
N THR A 127 1.09 -0.02 -12.52
CA THR A 127 -0.16 0.46 -13.12
C THR A 127 0.10 1.20 -14.44
N VAL A 128 -0.91 1.25 -15.30
CA VAL A 128 -0.90 2.01 -16.56
C VAL A 128 -1.80 3.23 -16.41
N SER A 129 -1.47 4.35 -17.06
CA SER A 129 -2.30 5.55 -17.03
C SER A 129 -3.67 5.35 -17.67
N ILE A 130 -4.70 6.06 -17.19
CA ILE A 130 -6.04 6.04 -17.80
C ILE A 130 -5.99 6.73 -19.15
N THR A 131 -5.35 7.89 -19.24
CA THR A 131 -5.17 8.61 -20.51
C THR A 131 -3.70 8.54 -20.96
N GLU A 132 -3.45 8.57 -22.27
CA GLU A 132 -2.09 8.52 -22.79
C GLU A 132 -1.29 9.74 -22.33
N ASN A 133 -0.17 9.49 -21.65
CA ASN A 133 0.72 10.53 -21.12
C ASN A 133 0.02 11.59 -20.24
N PHE A 134 -1.09 11.22 -19.59
CA PHE A 134 -1.90 12.12 -18.77
C PHE A 134 -2.47 13.31 -19.55
N ASP A 135 -2.85 13.09 -20.82
CA ASP A 135 -3.44 14.16 -21.65
C ASP A 135 -4.91 14.46 -21.30
N GLY A 136 -5.54 13.66 -20.43
CA GLY A 136 -6.91 13.81 -19.97
C GLY A 136 -7.99 13.40 -20.99
N VAL A 137 -7.62 12.92 -22.18
CA VAL A 137 -8.56 12.72 -23.30
C VAL A 137 -8.37 11.37 -24.01
N SER A 138 -7.12 10.95 -24.31
CA SER A 138 -6.79 9.82 -25.17
C SER A 138 -6.83 8.50 -24.36
N ILE A 139 -7.78 7.64 -24.67
CA ILE A 139 -8.00 6.36 -23.98
C ILE A 139 -7.96 5.13 -24.89
N ASP A 140 -7.58 5.29 -26.16
CA ASP A 140 -7.64 4.19 -27.13
C ASP A 140 -6.65 3.06 -26.82
N HIS A 141 -5.53 3.35 -26.15
CA HIS A 141 -4.56 2.36 -25.66
C HIS A 141 -5.20 1.34 -24.69
N LEU A 142 -6.20 1.75 -23.90
CA LEU A 142 -6.90 0.85 -22.97
C LEU A 142 -7.52 -0.36 -23.69
N LYS A 143 -8.00 -0.17 -24.93
CA LYS A 143 -8.61 -1.24 -25.73
C LYS A 143 -7.61 -2.34 -26.09
N THR A 144 -6.32 -2.02 -26.14
CA THR A 144 -5.24 -2.91 -26.55
C THR A 144 -4.42 -3.49 -25.39
N LEU A 145 -4.69 -3.06 -24.14
CA LEU A 145 -4.01 -3.60 -22.96
C LEU A 145 -4.22 -5.11 -22.87
N PRO A 146 -3.17 -5.90 -22.63
CA PRO A 146 -3.28 -7.34 -22.43
C PRO A 146 -3.97 -7.67 -21.11
N ALA A 147 -4.49 -8.89 -20.98
CA ALA A 147 -5.19 -9.37 -19.78
C ALA A 147 -4.34 -9.35 -18.49
N GLY A 148 -3.00 -9.23 -18.60
CA GLY A 148 -2.11 -9.10 -17.45
C GLY A 148 -2.14 -7.71 -16.80
N VAL A 149 -2.55 -6.66 -17.50
CA VAL A 149 -2.73 -5.33 -16.90
C VAL A 149 -4.09 -5.31 -16.21
N LYS A 150 -4.08 -5.23 -14.88
CA LYS A 150 -5.28 -5.31 -14.04
C LYS A 150 -5.69 -3.98 -13.43
N PHE A 151 -4.81 -2.99 -13.41
CA PHE A 151 -5.01 -1.72 -12.73
C PHE A 151 -4.57 -0.56 -13.60
N ILE A 152 -5.42 0.46 -13.67
CA ILE A 152 -5.11 1.74 -14.32
C ILE A 152 -5.43 2.89 -13.38
N THR A 153 -4.68 3.98 -13.51
CA THR A 153 -4.89 5.19 -12.69
C THR A 153 -4.39 6.43 -13.41
N GLU A 154 -4.95 7.58 -13.05
CA GLU A 154 -4.47 8.91 -13.45
C GLU A 154 -3.87 9.63 -12.23
N ASP A 155 -3.14 8.89 -11.40
CA ASP A 155 -2.70 9.38 -10.09
C ASP A 155 -1.94 10.70 -10.16
N GLY A 156 -2.35 11.59 -9.24
CA GLY A 156 -1.86 12.94 -9.09
C GLY A 156 -2.64 14.01 -9.87
N HIS A 157 -3.64 13.62 -10.72
CA HIS A 157 -4.40 14.61 -11.51
C HIS A 157 -5.91 14.33 -11.59
N GLY A 158 -6.32 13.04 -11.54
CA GLY A 158 -7.69 12.64 -11.91
C GLY A 158 -8.03 12.93 -13.39
N VAL A 159 -9.01 12.22 -13.94
CA VAL A 159 -9.55 12.50 -15.28
C VAL A 159 -10.71 13.49 -15.15
N GLN A 160 -10.52 14.72 -15.62
CA GLN A 160 -11.48 15.81 -15.43
C GLN A 160 -12.70 15.71 -16.33
N ASP A 161 -12.54 15.22 -17.59
CA ASP A 161 -13.65 15.08 -18.53
C ASP A 161 -14.53 13.88 -18.20
N ASN A 162 -15.77 14.13 -17.83
CA ASN A 162 -16.75 13.12 -17.46
C ASN A 162 -17.03 12.10 -18.58
N ALA A 163 -17.00 12.52 -19.84
CA ALA A 163 -17.27 11.61 -20.96
C ALA A 163 -16.07 10.69 -21.22
N THR A 164 -14.84 11.18 -21.05
CA THR A 164 -13.62 10.38 -21.11
C THR A 164 -13.62 9.35 -20.01
N MET A 165 -13.88 9.75 -18.75
CA MET A 165 -13.93 8.83 -17.61
C MET A 165 -15.01 7.76 -17.78
N ALA A 166 -16.22 8.13 -18.19
CA ALA A 166 -17.30 7.17 -18.44
C ALA A 166 -16.93 6.14 -19.51
N ARG A 167 -16.26 6.56 -20.60
CA ARG A 167 -15.77 5.64 -21.64
C ARG A 167 -14.66 4.72 -21.11
N ALA A 168 -13.75 5.23 -20.26
CA ALA A 168 -12.72 4.42 -19.64
C ALA A 168 -13.35 3.33 -18.77
N PHE A 169 -14.34 3.66 -17.92
CA PHE A 169 -15.08 2.68 -17.12
C PHE A 169 -15.72 1.60 -17.99
N ALA A 170 -16.40 1.98 -19.07
CA ALA A 170 -17.01 1.04 -19.99
C ALA A 170 -16.00 0.06 -20.63
N ILE A 171 -14.79 0.52 -20.95
CA ILE A 171 -13.71 -0.34 -21.46
C ILE A 171 -13.20 -1.26 -20.34
N CYS A 172 -12.99 -0.74 -19.14
CA CYS A 172 -12.48 -1.48 -18.00
C CYS A 172 -13.39 -2.63 -17.59
N THR A 173 -14.72 -2.44 -17.61
CA THR A 173 -15.69 -3.52 -17.38
C THR A 173 -15.47 -4.69 -18.32
N GLN A 174 -15.29 -4.41 -19.63
CA GLN A 174 -15.10 -5.46 -20.64
C GLN A 174 -13.79 -6.21 -20.51
N LYS A 175 -12.77 -5.59 -19.90
CA LYS A 175 -11.41 -6.12 -19.77
C LYS A 175 -11.08 -6.66 -18.37
N ASP A 176 -12.01 -6.56 -17.43
CA ASP A 176 -11.79 -6.90 -16.02
C ASP A 176 -10.60 -6.11 -15.42
N ILE A 177 -10.56 -4.80 -15.71
CA ILE A 177 -9.55 -3.87 -15.20
C ILE A 177 -10.18 -3.05 -14.07
N THR A 178 -9.46 -2.89 -12.97
CA THR A 178 -9.82 -2.00 -11.86
C THR A 178 -9.32 -0.59 -12.14
N VAL A 179 -10.21 0.39 -12.00
CA VAL A 179 -9.85 1.81 -12.01
C VAL A 179 -9.42 2.19 -10.60
N MET A 180 -8.19 2.68 -10.43
CA MET A 180 -7.73 3.31 -9.19
C MET A 180 -7.86 4.82 -9.34
N SER A 181 -8.55 5.45 -8.40
CA SER A 181 -8.90 6.87 -8.52
C SER A 181 -8.21 7.72 -7.49
N HIS A 182 -7.31 8.59 -7.95
CA HIS A 182 -6.94 9.81 -7.24
C HIS A 182 -8.09 10.80 -7.46
N ALA A 183 -8.88 11.05 -6.44
CA ALA A 183 -10.07 11.89 -6.55
C ALA A 183 -9.74 13.36 -6.30
N GLU A 184 -9.62 14.13 -7.37
CA GLU A 184 -9.38 15.58 -7.30
C GLU A 184 -9.96 16.28 -8.51
N ASP A 185 -11.03 17.04 -8.32
CA ASP A 185 -11.51 17.98 -9.32
C ASP A 185 -10.58 19.19 -9.37
N MET A 186 -9.79 19.29 -10.46
CA MET A 186 -8.76 20.30 -10.62
C MET A 186 -9.29 21.72 -10.83
N GLU A 187 -10.56 21.90 -11.16
CA GLU A 187 -11.20 23.22 -11.25
C GLU A 187 -11.66 23.71 -9.88
N ILE A 188 -11.96 22.77 -8.96
CA ILE A 188 -12.41 23.08 -7.59
C ILE A 188 -11.21 23.17 -6.63
N SER A 189 -10.21 22.30 -6.75
CA SER A 189 -9.11 22.17 -5.79
C SER A 189 -8.35 23.47 -5.50
N PRO A 190 -8.19 24.46 -6.43
CA PRO A 190 -7.53 25.72 -6.12
C PRO A 190 -8.21 26.58 -5.05
N TRP A 191 -9.51 26.32 -4.77
CA TRP A 191 -10.27 27.09 -3.77
C TRP A 191 -10.91 26.21 -2.69
N ASP A 192 -11.18 24.92 -2.95
CA ASP A 192 -11.69 23.97 -1.97
C ASP A 192 -11.26 22.53 -2.27
N TYR A 193 -10.14 22.12 -1.70
CA TYR A 193 -9.61 20.77 -1.85
C TYR A 193 -10.51 19.67 -1.30
N ARG A 194 -11.32 19.98 -0.29
CA ARG A 194 -12.24 19.03 0.30
C ARG A 194 -13.36 18.69 -0.67
N LEU A 195 -14.01 19.75 -1.19
CA LEU A 195 -15.09 19.59 -2.16
C LEU A 195 -14.59 18.92 -3.44
N ALA A 196 -13.34 19.19 -3.86
CA ALA A 196 -12.74 18.57 -5.04
C ALA A 196 -12.64 17.05 -4.91
N GLU A 197 -12.21 16.53 -3.75
CA GLU A 197 -12.17 15.10 -3.45
C GLU A 197 -13.58 14.50 -3.40
N ASP A 198 -14.48 15.15 -2.65
CA ASP A 198 -15.84 14.63 -2.43
C ASP A 198 -16.62 14.50 -3.74
N ILE A 199 -16.57 15.51 -4.62
CA ILE A 199 -17.29 15.50 -5.91
C ILE A 199 -16.74 14.44 -6.87
N GLU A 200 -15.43 14.33 -7.01
CA GLU A 200 -14.85 13.32 -7.89
C GLU A 200 -15.09 11.91 -7.36
N THR A 201 -15.06 11.71 -6.05
CA THR A 201 -15.42 10.44 -5.41
C THR A 201 -16.86 10.05 -5.73
N VAL A 202 -17.83 10.96 -5.56
CA VAL A 202 -19.25 10.70 -5.91
C VAL A 202 -19.39 10.33 -7.38
N ARG A 203 -18.74 11.07 -8.29
CA ARG A 203 -18.76 10.78 -9.73
C ARG A 203 -18.26 9.37 -10.04
N ASN A 204 -17.09 9.01 -9.50
CA ASN A 204 -16.45 7.74 -9.80
C ASN A 204 -17.20 6.55 -9.17
N CYS A 205 -17.72 6.71 -7.95
CA CYS A 205 -18.62 5.74 -7.35
C CYS A 205 -19.87 5.50 -8.18
N TRP A 206 -20.49 6.57 -8.70
CA TRP A 206 -21.66 6.46 -9.60
C TRP A 206 -21.34 5.75 -10.91
N LEU A 207 -20.17 6.02 -11.50
CA LEU A 207 -19.73 5.33 -12.71
C LEU A 207 -19.47 3.84 -12.44
N SER A 208 -18.87 3.51 -11.28
CA SER A 208 -18.66 2.13 -10.85
C SER A 208 -20.00 1.39 -10.71
N GLU A 209 -20.99 1.99 -10.03
CA GLU A 209 -22.33 1.42 -9.90
C GLU A 209 -23.02 1.21 -11.26
N TYR A 210 -22.96 2.22 -12.13
CA TYR A 210 -23.63 2.18 -13.44
C TYR A 210 -23.05 1.13 -14.38
N TYR A 211 -21.70 1.04 -14.46
CA TYR A 211 -21.01 0.13 -15.37
C TYR A 211 -20.66 -1.22 -14.72
N GLN A 212 -20.83 -1.35 -13.39
CA GLN A 212 -20.33 -2.49 -12.61
C GLN A 212 -18.83 -2.71 -12.81
N THR A 213 -18.07 -1.61 -12.89
CA THR A 213 -16.61 -1.62 -13.01
C THR A 213 -15.97 -1.61 -11.64
N LYS A 214 -14.98 -2.47 -11.41
CA LYS A 214 -14.17 -2.42 -10.20
C LYS A 214 -13.51 -1.05 -10.05
N LEU A 215 -13.71 -0.43 -8.91
CA LEU A 215 -13.14 0.87 -8.55
C LEU A 215 -12.41 0.74 -7.23
N HIS A 216 -11.21 1.29 -7.16
CA HIS A 216 -10.46 1.47 -5.93
C HIS A 216 -10.21 2.96 -5.70
N MET A 217 -10.76 3.51 -4.62
CA MET A 217 -10.56 4.92 -4.25
C MET A 217 -9.27 5.05 -3.45
N CYS A 218 -8.30 5.76 -4.02
CA CYS A 218 -6.97 5.95 -3.42
C CYS A 218 -7.02 6.99 -2.29
N HIS A 219 -6.15 6.80 -1.27
CA HIS A 219 -5.84 7.76 -0.20
C HIS A 219 -7.01 8.64 0.26
N VAL A 220 -8.17 8.02 0.51
CA VAL A 220 -9.38 8.72 0.98
C VAL A 220 -9.07 9.51 2.25
N SER A 221 -9.41 10.79 2.26
CA SER A 221 -9.04 11.69 3.35
C SER A 221 -10.21 12.39 4.03
N THR A 222 -11.40 12.41 3.43
CA THR A 222 -12.56 13.15 3.95
C THR A 222 -13.70 12.23 4.41
N ARG A 223 -14.49 12.72 5.36
CA ARG A 223 -15.76 12.08 5.74
C ARG A 223 -16.72 12.00 4.54
N GLY A 224 -16.79 13.07 3.72
CA GLY A 224 -17.72 13.11 2.58
C GLY A 224 -17.42 12.03 1.55
N ALA A 225 -16.13 11.81 1.23
CA ALA A 225 -15.70 10.73 0.35
C ALA A 225 -16.04 9.34 0.93
N LEU A 226 -15.80 9.11 2.26
CA LEU A 226 -16.19 7.86 2.91
C LEU A 226 -17.70 7.61 2.85
N ASP A 227 -18.52 8.62 3.11
CA ASP A 227 -19.97 8.52 3.05
C ASP A 227 -20.43 8.13 1.62
N ALA A 228 -19.83 8.73 0.59
CA ALA A 228 -20.12 8.39 -0.81
C ALA A 228 -19.73 6.94 -1.15
N ILE A 229 -18.55 6.48 -0.70
CA ILE A 229 -18.07 5.11 -0.87
C ILE A 229 -18.99 4.13 -0.17
N GLN A 230 -19.39 4.41 1.08
CA GLN A 230 -20.32 3.57 1.83
C GLN A 230 -21.66 3.43 1.09
N MET A 231 -22.23 4.52 0.60
CA MET A 231 -23.46 4.48 -0.18
C MET A 231 -23.32 3.66 -1.46
N ALA A 232 -22.22 3.80 -2.17
CA ALA A 232 -21.96 3.01 -3.37
C ALA A 232 -21.86 1.50 -3.05
N LYS A 233 -21.14 1.13 -1.98
CA LYS A 233 -21.06 -0.27 -1.50
C LYS A 233 -22.44 -0.82 -1.13
N LEU A 234 -23.28 -0.03 -0.44
CA LEU A 234 -24.66 -0.41 -0.07
C LEU A 234 -25.55 -0.63 -1.31
N HIS A 235 -25.31 0.09 -2.38
CA HIS A 235 -26.00 -0.11 -3.67
C HIS A 235 -25.44 -1.27 -4.49
N GLY A 236 -24.38 -1.92 -4.02
CA GLY A 236 -23.77 -3.08 -4.71
C GLY A 236 -22.75 -2.70 -5.79
N ALA A 237 -22.24 -1.47 -5.77
CA ALA A 237 -21.12 -1.09 -6.61
C ALA A 237 -19.83 -1.82 -6.15
N PRO A 238 -19.01 -2.34 -7.08
CA PRO A 238 -17.76 -3.03 -6.73
C PRO A 238 -16.65 -2.02 -6.41
N VAL A 239 -16.85 -1.27 -5.31
CA VAL A 239 -15.94 -0.23 -4.83
C VAL A 239 -15.14 -0.72 -3.62
N THR A 240 -13.84 -0.48 -3.65
CA THR A 240 -12.93 -0.58 -2.50
C THR A 240 -12.25 0.75 -2.27
N CYS A 241 -11.66 0.96 -1.08
CA CYS A 241 -10.91 2.17 -0.79
C CYS A 241 -9.75 1.93 0.17
N GLU A 242 -8.79 2.83 0.11
CA GLU A 242 -7.65 2.86 1.02
C GLU A 242 -7.55 4.21 1.74
N VAL A 243 -6.93 4.18 2.92
CA VAL A 243 -6.53 5.37 3.68
C VAL A 243 -5.03 5.31 3.92
N THR A 244 -4.41 6.45 4.27
CA THR A 244 -2.97 6.49 4.49
C THR A 244 -2.61 6.67 5.96
N PRO A 245 -1.41 6.20 6.39
CA PRO A 245 -0.95 6.39 7.76
C PRO A 245 -0.93 7.86 8.21
N HIS A 246 -0.55 8.78 7.31
CA HIS A 246 -0.47 10.19 7.64
C HIS A 246 -1.84 10.86 7.78
N HIS A 247 -2.86 10.45 7.02
CA HIS A 247 -4.25 10.91 7.22
C HIS A 247 -4.92 10.34 8.47
N LEU A 248 -4.43 9.21 8.98
CA LEU A 248 -4.88 8.64 10.26
C LEU A 248 -4.21 9.31 11.46
N TRP A 249 -3.01 9.84 11.30
CA TRP A 249 -2.18 10.35 12.39
C TRP A 249 -2.30 11.85 12.61
N PHE A 250 -2.19 12.64 11.54
CA PHE A 250 -2.13 14.09 11.62
C PHE A 250 -3.48 14.76 11.42
N THR A 251 -3.63 15.92 12.07
CA THR A 251 -4.70 16.88 11.78
C THR A 251 -4.09 18.18 11.28
N ASN A 252 -4.86 18.98 10.56
CA ASN A 252 -4.42 20.28 10.05
C ASN A 252 -4.08 21.32 11.15
N ASP A 253 -4.52 21.04 12.41
CA ASP A 253 -4.13 21.84 13.58
C ASP A 253 -2.73 21.44 14.11
N THR A 254 -2.27 20.21 13.82
CA THR A 254 -1.02 19.66 14.35
C THR A 254 0.09 19.54 13.31
N CYS A 255 -0.24 19.56 12.02
CA CYS A 255 0.71 19.35 10.94
C CYS A 255 0.28 20.12 9.69
N ASP A 256 1.15 20.98 9.18
CA ASP A 256 1.01 21.72 7.93
C ASP A 256 1.82 21.11 6.77
N TYR A 257 2.33 19.89 6.95
CA TYR A 257 3.16 19.23 5.96
C TYR A 257 2.38 18.96 4.67
N ARG A 258 2.97 19.37 3.53
CA ARG A 258 2.28 19.32 2.25
C ARG A 258 2.29 17.91 1.66
N VAL A 259 1.10 17.29 1.65
CA VAL A 259 0.73 16.04 0.96
C VAL A 259 -0.48 16.29 0.06
N ASN A 260 -0.83 15.38 -0.81
CA ASN A 260 -2.02 15.44 -1.64
C ASN A 260 -2.71 14.06 -1.68
N PRO A 261 -3.95 13.93 -1.13
CA PRO A 261 -4.79 14.97 -0.51
C PRO A 261 -4.15 15.64 0.70
N PRO A 262 -4.54 16.90 1.04
CA PRO A 262 -4.02 17.59 2.21
C PRO A 262 -4.42 16.92 3.52
N ILE A 263 -3.63 17.12 4.58
CA ILE A 263 -4.00 16.75 5.96
C ILE A 263 -5.33 17.42 6.33
N ARG A 264 -6.25 16.66 6.92
CA ARG A 264 -7.62 17.07 7.19
C ARG A 264 -7.86 17.42 8.65
N THR A 265 -9.12 17.73 8.96
CA THR A 265 -9.56 18.06 10.31
C THR A 265 -9.60 16.83 11.23
N ALA A 266 -9.67 17.04 12.54
CA ALA A 266 -9.82 15.96 13.51
C ALA A 266 -11.10 15.15 13.27
N ASP A 267 -12.19 15.78 12.79
CA ASP A 267 -13.44 15.09 12.46
C ASP A 267 -13.28 14.15 11.25
N ASP A 268 -12.44 14.51 10.29
CA ASP A 268 -12.12 13.64 9.16
C ASP A 268 -11.24 12.47 9.60
N VAL A 269 -10.20 12.73 10.39
CA VAL A 269 -9.35 11.66 10.97
C VAL A 269 -10.21 10.66 11.74
N GLN A 270 -11.14 11.14 12.58
CA GLN A 270 -12.04 10.27 13.31
C GLN A 270 -12.95 9.47 12.37
N ALA A 271 -13.45 10.08 11.29
CA ALA A 271 -14.27 9.37 10.30
C ALA A 271 -13.50 8.25 9.62
N LEU A 272 -12.20 8.45 9.29
CA LEU A 272 -11.34 7.39 8.73
C LEU A 272 -11.18 6.22 9.73
N VAL A 273 -10.93 6.51 11.00
CA VAL A 273 -10.83 5.49 12.07
C VAL A 273 -12.15 4.73 12.23
N ASP A 274 -13.27 5.43 12.22
CA ASP A 274 -14.60 4.81 12.30
C ASP A 274 -14.91 3.98 11.04
N GLY A 275 -14.44 4.44 9.87
CA GLY A 275 -14.51 3.70 8.60
C GLY A 275 -13.75 2.39 8.64
N ILE A 276 -12.59 2.36 9.29
CA ILE A 276 -11.83 1.13 9.56
C ILE A 276 -12.62 0.21 10.48
N ARG A 277 -13.11 0.72 11.62
CA ARG A 277 -13.89 -0.08 12.60
C ARG A 277 -15.16 -0.69 12.02
N SER A 278 -15.79 0.01 11.10
CA SER A 278 -17.03 -0.46 10.45
C SER A 278 -16.80 -1.31 9.21
N GLY A 279 -15.55 -1.50 8.77
CA GLY A 279 -15.21 -2.27 7.57
C GLY A 279 -15.55 -1.57 6.24
N ILE A 280 -15.72 -0.25 6.25
CA ILE A 280 -15.88 0.56 5.03
C ILE A 280 -14.54 0.69 4.32
N VAL A 281 -13.47 0.94 5.08
CA VAL A 281 -12.10 1.01 4.57
C VAL A 281 -11.58 -0.40 4.33
N ASP A 282 -11.05 -0.65 3.13
CA ASP A 282 -10.57 -1.97 2.71
C ASP A 282 -9.07 -2.15 2.90
N ALA A 283 -8.28 -1.07 2.83
CA ALA A 283 -6.82 -1.16 2.92
C ALA A 283 -6.19 0.07 3.56
N ILE A 284 -4.96 -0.09 4.02
CA ILE A 284 -4.05 0.99 4.37
C ILE A 284 -2.91 0.95 3.35
N ALA A 285 -2.74 2.02 2.59
CA ALA A 285 -1.66 2.20 1.64
C ALA A 285 -0.83 3.42 2.02
N THR A 286 0.46 3.44 1.66
CA THR A 286 1.36 4.46 2.19
C THR A 286 1.28 5.79 1.47
N ASP A 287 0.94 5.78 0.19
CA ASP A 287 1.23 6.89 -0.72
C ASP A 287 2.68 7.36 -0.56
N HIS A 288 3.61 6.37 -0.55
CA HIS A 288 5.04 6.66 -0.48
C HIS A 288 5.45 7.49 -1.70
N ALA A 289 5.63 8.80 -1.48
CA ALA A 289 5.83 9.80 -2.51
C ALA A 289 7.13 10.60 -2.27
N PRO A 290 8.29 10.03 -2.62
CA PRO A 290 9.60 10.62 -2.39
C PRO A 290 9.79 11.92 -3.17
N HIS A 291 10.39 12.92 -2.51
CA HIS A 291 10.79 14.18 -3.08
C HIS A 291 12.12 14.63 -2.47
N SER A 292 13.00 15.20 -3.31
CA SER A 292 14.22 15.84 -2.83
C SER A 292 13.91 17.06 -1.95
N GLU A 293 14.87 17.50 -1.14
CA GLU A 293 14.72 18.73 -0.35
C GLU A 293 14.40 19.94 -1.25
N GLU A 294 15.05 20.01 -2.42
CA GLU A 294 14.80 21.09 -3.40
C GLU A 294 13.34 21.07 -3.89
N ASP A 295 12.79 19.89 -4.16
CA ASP A 295 11.39 19.74 -4.58
C ASP A 295 10.42 20.14 -3.46
N LYS A 296 10.70 19.76 -2.21
CA LYS A 296 9.90 20.17 -1.06
C LYS A 296 9.94 21.68 -0.84
N LEU A 297 11.09 22.33 -1.02
CA LEU A 297 11.21 23.80 -0.98
C LEU A 297 10.41 24.50 -2.09
N LYS A 298 10.21 23.84 -3.24
CA LYS A 298 9.32 24.30 -4.33
C LYS A 298 7.85 23.99 -4.06
N GLY A 299 7.54 23.38 -2.92
CA GLY A 299 6.18 23.07 -2.50
C GLY A 299 5.59 21.80 -3.14
N MET A 300 6.40 20.85 -3.60
CA MET A 300 5.89 19.56 -4.06
C MET A 300 5.19 18.80 -2.93
N ALA A 301 4.00 18.27 -3.22
CA ALA A 301 3.22 17.45 -2.29
C ALA A 301 3.75 16.02 -2.27
N GLY A 302 3.74 15.39 -1.09
CA GLY A 302 4.15 14.01 -0.89
C GLY A 302 5.16 13.82 0.24
N MET A 303 5.25 12.59 0.75
CA MET A 303 6.17 12.20 1.81
C MET A 303 6.63 10.75 1.62
N VAL A 304 7.78 10.37 2.18
CA VAL A 304 8.15 8.96 2.28
C VAL A 304 7.40 8.31 3.44
N GLY A 305 6.81 7.15 3.23
CA GLY A 305 5.91 6.51 4.18
C GLY A 305 6.16 5.03 4.43
N SER A 306 6.74 4.27 3.49
CA SER A 306 6.82 2.81 3.57
C SER A 306 7.46 2.29 4.85
N GLU A 307 8.59 2.87 5.28
CA GLU A 307 9.34 2.41 6.46
C GLU A 307 8.67 2.74 7.80
N THR A 308 7.75 3.69 7.82
CA THR A 308 7.08 4.15 9.05
C THR A 308 5.63 3.68 9.17
N ALA A 309 5.05 3.20 8.07
CA ALA A 309 3.61 2.95 7.97
C ALA A 309 3.08 2.00 9.05
N PHE A 310 3.69 0.82 9.23
CA PHE A 310 3.21 -0.12 10.24
C PHE A 310 3.32 0.45 11.64
N GLY A 311 4.46 1.06 11.99
CA GLY A 311 4.66 1.67 13.32
C GLY A 311 3.67 2.79 13.61
N VAL A 312 3.41 3.66 12.63
CA VAL A 312 2.40 4.73 12.74
C VAL A 312 1.00 4.13 12.94
N CYS A 313 0.61 3.19 12.09
CA CYS A 313 -0.72 2.57 12.17
C CYS A 313 -0.90 1.75 13.43
N TYR A 314 0.09 0.96 13.84
CA TYR A 314 0.02 0.19 15.08
C TYR A 314 -0.07 1.10 16.31
N THR A 315 0.75 2.16 16.36
CA THR A 315 0.71 3.11 17.47
C THR A 315 -0.62 3.84 17.52
N LYS A 316 -1.09 4.34 16.38
CA LYS A 316 -2.36 5.07 16.31
C LYS A 316 -3.55 4.16 16.55
N LEU A 317 -3.69 3.11 15.75
CA LEU A 317 -4.92 2.31 15.73
C LEU A 317 -4.98 1.30 16.87
N CYS A 318 -3.89 0.57 17.14
CA CYS A 318 -3.91 -0.49 18.15
C CYS A 318 -3.61 0.04 19.56
N LYS A 319 -2.64 0.97 19.73
CA LYS A 319 -2.28 1.46 21.08
C LYS A 319 -3.16 2.63 21.56
N GLN A 320 -3.62 3.52 20.67
CA GLN A 320 -4.40 4.69 21.05
C GLN A 320 -5.91 4.52 20.85
N GLU A 321 -6.30 3.74 19.83
CA GLU A 321 -7.71 3.56 19.45
C GLU A 321 -8.25 2.15 19.76
N ASP A 322 -7.46 1.30 20.43
CA ASP A 322 -7.83 -0.07 20.86
C ASP A 322 -8.34 -0.97 19.71
N LEU A 323 -7.84 -0.76 18.47
CA LEU A 323 -8.16 -1.63 17.35
C LEU A 323 -7.43 -2.97 17.51
N PRO A 324 -8.08 -4.13 17.29
CA PRO A 324 -7.42 -5.42 17.28
C PRO A 324 -6.31 -5.49 16.21
N LEU A 325 -5.17 -6.13 16.56
CA LEU A 325 -4.03 -6.24 15.63
C LEU A 325 -4.39 -6.98 14.35
N GLU A 326 -5.23 -8.01 14.43
CA GLU A 326 -5.70 -8.78 13.28
C GLU A 326 -6.43 -7.90 12.25
N VAL A 327 -7.13 -6.84 12.69
CA VAL A 327 -7.75 -5.88 11.76
C VAL A 327 -6.69 -5.08 11.01
N LEU A 328 -5.64 -4.61 11.71
CA LEU A 328 -4.52 -3.91 11.06
C LEU A 328 -3.80 -4.81 10.06
N VAL A 329 -3.50 -6.06 10.44
CA VAL A 329 -2.86 -7.03 9.54
C VAL A 329 -3.74 -7.34 8.33
N HIS A 330 -5.06 -7.48 8.53
CA HIS A 330 -6.01 -7.65 7.43
C HIS A 330 -5.94 -6.50 6.42
N LEU A 331 -5.91 -5.25 6.90
CA LEU A 331 -5.88 -4.04 6.06
C LEU A 331 -4.53 -3.81 5.37
N MET A 332 -3.43 -4.38 5.87
CA MET A 332 -2.09 -4.20 5.30
C MET A 332 -1.56 -5.43 4.55
N SER A 333 -2.21 -6.59 4.64
CA SER A 333 -1.76 -7.83 4.01
C SER A 333 -2.87 -8.56 3.27
N THR A 334 -3.85 -9.10 4.00
CA THR A 334 -4.88 -10.01 3.45
C THR A 334 -5.75 -9.30 2.42
N ARG A 335 -6.36 -8.19 2.80
CA ARG A 335 -7.30 -7.50 1.94
C ARG A 335 -6.64 -6.84 0.71
N PRO A 336 -5.46 -6.19 0.81
CA PRO A 336 -4.71 -5.77 -0.36
C PRO A 336 -4.39 -6.91 -1.34
N ALA A 337 -4.01 -8.11 -0.84
CA ALA A 337 -3.80 -9.28 -1.70
C ALA A 337 -5.06 -9.67 -2.47
N GLU A 338 -6.23 -9.68 -1.81
CA GLU A 338 -7.52 -9.96 -2.46
C GLU A 338 -7.86 -8.92 -3.53
N ILE A 339 -7.66 -7.62 -3.25
CA ILE A 339 -7.91 -6.53 -4.21
C ILE A 339 -7.05 -6.70 -5.46
N LEU A 340 -5.77 -7.05 -5.27
CA LEU A 340 -4.82 -7.29 -6.37
C LEU A 340 -5.00 -8.66 -7.05
N GLY A 341 -5.76 -9.58 -6.44
CA GLY A 341 -5.93 -10.95 -6.94
C GLY A 341 -4.67 -11.79 -6.82
N LEU A 342 -3.89 -11.59 -5.74
CA LEU A 342 -2.63 -12.28 -5.48
C LEU A 342 -2.84 -13.50 -4.56
N ALA A 343 -2.07 -14.56 -4.78
CA ALA A 343 -1.96 -15.70 -3.85
C ALA A 343 -0.96 -15.38 -2.73
N LYS A 344 -1.20 -14.29 -2.00
CA LYS A 344 -0.37 -13.72 -0.93
C LYS A 344 -1.26 -13.27 0.25
N GLY A 345 -0.69 -12.62 1.25
CA GLY A 345 -1.43 -12.02 2.36
C GLY A 345 -1.93 -13.01 3.42
N GLN A 346 -1.40 -14.24 3.41
CA GLN A 346 -1.65 -15.29 4.40
C GLN A 346 -0.48 -16.27 4.48
N LEU A 347 -0.39 -17.01 5.59
CA LEU A 347 0.64 -18.00 5.84
C LEU A 347 -0.01 -19.40 5.91
N GLU A 348 -0.18 -20.02 4.74
CA GLU A 348 -0.77 -21.34 4.59
C GLU A 348 0.15 -22.20 3.71
N PRO A 349 0.29 -23.52 3.98
CA PRO A 349 1.09 -24.39 3.13
C PRO A 349 0.76 -24.28 1.64
N GLY A 350 1.80 -24.01 0.82
CA GLY A 350 1.69 -23.80 -0.62
C GLY A 350 1.62 -22.33 -1.06
N TYR A 351 1.32 -21.39 -0.16
CA TYR A 351 1.43 -19.93 -0.44
C TYR A 351 2.88 -19.46 -0.50
N ASP A 352 3.09 -18.30 -1.09
CA ASP A 352 4.41 -17.66 -1.10
C ASP A 352 4.89 -17.42 0.34
N ALA A 353 6.17 -17.69 0.59
CA ALA A 353 6.76 -17.46 1.91
C ALA A 353 7.11 -15.98 2.08
N ASP A 354 6.07 -15.16 2.18
CA ASP A 354 6.12 -13.73 2.37
C ASP A 354 5.63 -13.38 3.78
N LEU A 355 6.54 -12.94 4.64
CA LEU A 355 6.21 -12.66 6.04
C LEU A 355 7.10 -11.57 6.65
N VAL A 356 6.61 -10.98 7.72
CA VAL A 356 7.30 -9.95 8.49
C VAL A 356 7.35 -10.34 9.97
N LEU A 357 8.48 -10.05 10.61
CA LEU A 357 8.70 -10.15 12.05
C LEU A 357 8.72 -8.74 12.65
N VAL A 358 7.92 -8.51 13.68
CA VAL A 358 7.75 -7.19 14.29
C VAL A 358 7.91 -7.25 15.81
N ASP A 359 8.59 -6.26 16.38
CA ASP A 359 8.59 -5.98 17.81
C ASP A 359 7.47 -4.99 18.14
N LEU A 360 6.45 -5.44 18.86
CA LEU A 360 5.29 -4.61 19.22
C LEU A 360 5.46 -3.85 20.53
N ASP A 361 6.44 -4.24 21.36
CA ASP A 361 6.53 -3.79 22.75
C ASP A 361 7.60 -2.73 22.99
N THR A 362 8.67 -2.75 22.19
CA THR A 362 9.78 -1.79 22.34
C THR A 362 9.48 -0.52 21.57
N PRO A 363 9.36 0.65 22.26
CA PRO A 363 9.20 1.92 21.57
C PRO A 363 10.50 2.30 20.84
N TYR A 364 10.36 2.96 19.69
CA TYR A 364 11.50 3.50 18.94
C TYR A 364 11.19 4.91 18.44
N SER A 365 12.25 5.68 18.18
CA SER A 365 12.14 7.00 17.56
C SER A 365 12.43 6.90 16.07
N VAL A 366 11.60 7.54 15.26
CA VAL A 366 11.88 7.67 13.84
C VAL A 366 13.07 8.63 13.65
N ASP A 367 14.05 8.18 12.89
CA ASP A 367 15.22 8.96 12.48
C ASP A 367 15.23 8.98 10.95
N LYS A 368 14.85 10.11 10.36
CA LYS A 368 14.73 10.23 8.89
C LYS A 368 16.06 9.99 8.17
N ASP A 369 17.20 10.24 8.84
CA ASP A 369 18.53 10.08 8.22
C ASP A 369 18.97 8.60 8.17
N LYS A 370 18.20 7.70 8.82
CA LYS A 370 18.39 6.24 8.79
C LYS A 370 17.42 5.53 7.85
N LEU A 371 16.53 6.24 7.19
CA LEU A 371 15.63 5.65 6.22
C LEU A 371 16.40 5.18 4.98
N HIS A 372 15.94 4.08 4.39
CA HIS A 372 16.54 3.46 3.21
C HIS A 372 16.06 4.11 1.89
N SER A 373 14.90 4.79 1.93
CA SER A 373 14.46 5.63 0.81
C SER A 373 15.53 6.66 0.47
N LYS A 374 15.75 6.91 -0.81
CA LYS A 374 16.69 7.92 -1.28
C LYS A 374 16.32 9.34 -0.81
N SER A 375 15.04 9.62 -0.70
CA SER A 375 14.51 10.87 -0.13
C SER A 375 14.13 10.65 1.34
N HIS A 376 14.28 11.72 2.13
CA HIS A 376 14.02 11.70 3.57
C HIS A 376 12.89 12.67 3.96
N ASN A 377 12.00 12.97 3.03
CA ASN A 377 10.92 13.94 3.18
C ASN A 377 9.75 13.35 3.98
N THR A 378 9.83 13.39 5.30
CA THR A 378 8.80 12.89 6.21
C THR A 378 8.51 13.86 7.36
N PRO A 379 7.23 14.02 7.77
CA PRO A 379 6.87 14.74 8.99
C PRO A 379 6.99 13.88 10.26
N PHE A 380 7.30 12.58 10.12
CA PHE A 380 7.40 11.66 11.26
C PHE A 380 8.77 11.68 11.94
N ASP A 381 9.72 12.50 11.49
CA ASP A 381 11.04 12.61 12.11
C ASP A 381 10.93 12.90 13.62
N GLY A 382 11.58 12.10 14.46
CA GLY A 382 11.50 12.20 15.93
C GLY A 382 10.24 11.59 16.56
N ALA A 383 9.27 11.10 15.77
CA ALA A 383 8.07 10.46 16.31
C ALA A 383 8.41 9.21 17.11
N GLN A 384 7.75 9.06 18.27
CA GLN A 384 7.86 7.87 19.11
C GLN A 384 6.79 6.86 18.71
N LEU A 385 7.21 5.71 18.21
CA LEU A 385 6.32 4.68 17.68
C LEU A 385 6.57 3.34 18.38
N TYR A 386 5.57 2.47 18.29
CA TYR A 386 5.65 1.03 18.56
C TYR A 386 5.48 0.26 17.25
N GLY A 387 5.85 -1.03 17.25
CA GLY A 387 5.70 -1.85 16.04
C GLY A 387 6.91 -1.72 15.10
N LYS A 388 8.12 -1.94 15.62
CA LYS A 388 9.36 -1.92 14.84
C LYS A 388 9.45 -3.18 13.98
N VAL A 389 9.56 -3.03 12.67
CA VAL A 389 9.88 -4.14 11.76
C VAL A 389 11.30 -4.63 12.04
N CYS A 390 11.43 -5.92 12.35
CA CYS A 390 12.70 -6.57 12.69
C CYS A 390 13.29 -7.33 11.52
N ALA A 391 12.44 -7.99 10.74
CA ALA A 391 12.86 -8.72 9.55
C ALA A 391 11.72 -8.86 8.55
N THR A 392 12.06 -8.90 7.27
CA THR A 392 11.13 -9.16 6.16
C THR A 392 11.67 -10.31 5.33
N ILE A 393 10.82 -11.29 5.08
CA ILE A 393 11.12 -12.44 4.23
C ILE A 393 10.17 -12.40 3.04
N LYS A 394 10.72 -12.43 1.83
CA LYS A 394 9.97 -12.45 0.58
C LYS A 394 10.39 -13.64 -0.26
N GLY A 395 9.44 -14.50 -0.64
CA GLY A 395 9.72 -15.72 -1.38
C GLY A 395 10.78 -16.59 -0.70
N GLY A 396 10.70 -16.72 0.64
CA GLY A 396 11.64 -17.49 1.44
C GLY A 396 13.06 -16.91 1.53
N LYS A 397 13.27 -15.66 1.15
CA LYS A 397 14.54 -14.95 1.26
C LYS A 397 14.42 -13.79 2.23
N LEU A 398 15.39 -13.67 3.11
CA LEU A 398 15.51 -12.52 4.01
C LEU A 398 15.89 -11.29 3.17
N THR A 399 14.95 -10.36 2.97
CA THR A 399 15.13 -9.14 2.18
C THR A 399 15.49 -7.94 3.04
N TYR A 400 15.12 -7.99 4.32
CA TYR A 400 15.49 -6.98 5.30
C TYR A 400 15.69 -7.62 6.68
N GLN A 401 16.65 -7.10 7.41
CA GLN A 401 16.88 -7.38 8.84
C GLN A 401 17.36 -6.11 9.53
N ALA A 402 16.64 -5.69 10.57
CA ALA A 402 17.02 -4.53 11.36
C ALA A 402 18.37 -4.78 12.07
N GLU A 403 19.17 -3.74 12.19
CA GLU A 403 20.34 -3.74 13.07
C GLU A 403 19.89 -3.85 14.54
N GLU A 404 20.64 -4.63 15.34
CA GLU A 404 20.39 -4.83 16.78
C GLU A 404 20.60 -3.55 17.61
#